data_27768a65c104e359cde931a1c2770814
#
_entry.id   27768a65c104e359cde931a1c2770814
#
_cell.length_a   1.000
_cell.length_b   1.000
_cell.length_c   1.000
_cell.angle_alpha   90.00
_cell.angle_beta   90.00
_cell.angle_gamma   90.00
#
_symmetry.space_group_name_H-M   'P 1'
#
loop_
_entity.id
_entity.type
_entity.pdbx_description
1 polymer ?
#
loop_
_entity_poly.entity_id
_entity_poly.type
_entity_poly.pdbx_seq_one_letter_code
_entity_poly.pdbx_strand_id
1 'polypeptide(L)'
;MRAALDHGVLWSGTRDEVAAMVRFEGVENITETVARGEHLIVIAPHFVGLDAAGIGLNLHVRGCSLYQKQANPVWDEAALAGRMRFAEPELIAKSGHQDLKAVIRAMRKGLPFYYLPDMDHGRKNSIFVPFFGVPAATIPMAGRLAKVTGAKVCLCIAEMTRTGYTVHISEPWQNYPTGDVEADTRRITEELEKWIERL
;
A
#
# COMPACT_ATOMS: atom_id res chain seq x y z
N MET A 1 6.71 -20.49 -3.68
CA MET A 1 6.07 -21.14 -4.87
C MET A 1 4.55 -20.86 -4.91
N ARG A 2 3.78 -21.07 -3.83
CA ARG A 2 2.32 -20.87 -3.82
C ARG A 2 1.90 -19.43 -4.23
N ALA A 3 2.50 -18.38 -3.66
CA ALA A 3 2.18 -17.00 -4.01
C ALA A 3 2.25 -16.70 -5.52
N ALA A 4 3.20 -17.33 -6.23
CA ALA A 4 3.29 -17.19 -7.68
C ALA A 4 2.12 -17.90 -8.42
N LEU A 5 1.62 -19.01 -7.89
CA LEU A 5 0.44 -19.71 -8.44
C LEU A 5 -0.84 -18.94 -8.15
N ASP A 6 -0.93 -18.30 -7.00
CA ASP A 6 -2.09 -17.50 -6.58
C ASP A 6 -2.34 -16.30 -7.53
N HIS A 7 -1.29 -15.80 -8.22
CA HIS A 7 -1.46 -14.78 -9.27
C HIS A 7 -2.36 -15.23 -10.42
N GLY A 8 -2.45 -16.54 -10.69
CA GLY A 8 -3.41 -17.06 -11.67
C GLY A 8 -4.85 -16.69 -11.31
N VAL A 9 -5.25 -16.87 -10.05
CA VAL A 9 -6.58 -16.46 -9.56
C VAL A 9 -6.69 -14.94 -9.44
N LEU A 10 -5.67 -14.29 -8.87
CA LEU A 10 -5.70 -12.84 -8.65
C LEU A 10 -5.82 -12.06 -9.97
N TRP A 11 -5.16 -12.51 -11.04
CA TRP A 11 -5.13 -11.80 -12.32
C TRP A 11 -6.19 -12.26 -13.34
N SER A 12 -6.77 -13.46 -13.19
CA SER A 12 -7.72 -14.00 -14.16
C SER A 12 -8.98 -14.63 -13.57
N GLY A 13 -9.02 -14.91 -12.26
CA GLY A 13 -10.20 -15.47 -11.58
C GLY A 13 -11.40 -14.51 -11.57
N THR A 14 -12.57 -15.00 -11.24
CA THR A 14 -13.76 -14.19 -11.04
C THR A 14 -13.67 -13.31 -9.79
N ARG A 15 -14.56 -12.35 -9.64
CA ARG A 15 -14.72 -11.53 -8.44
C ARG A 15 -14.90 -12.40 -7.19
N ASP A 16 -15.73 -13.44 -7.29
CA ASP A 16 -16.05 -14.33 -6.17
C ASP A 16 -14.86 -15.20 -5.78
N GLU A 17 -14.08 -15.68 -6.76
CA GLU A 17 -12.85 -16.44 -6.49
C GLU A 17 -11.79 -15.60 -5.77
N VAL A 18 -11.61 -14.34 -6.18
CA VAL A 18 -10.71 -13.42 -5.48
C VAL A 18 -11.23 -13.09 -4.08
N ALA A 19 -12.54 -12.83 -3.92
CA ALA A 19 -13.15 -12.58 -2.62
C ALA A 19 -13.05 -13.77 -1.67
N ALA A 20 -13.13 -15.00 -2.19
CA ALA A 20 -12.94 -16.22 -1.41
C ALA A 20 -11.47 -16.44 -1.00
N MET A 21 -10.52 -15.95 -1.81
CA MET A 21 -9.08 -16.08 -1.54
C MET A 21 -8.56 -15.01 -0.57
N VAL A 22 -9.13 -13.79 -0.59
CA VAL A 22 -8.62 -12.63 0.16
C VAL A 22 -9.68 -12.12 1.12
N ARG A 23 -9.51 -12.43 2.41
CA ARG A 23 -10.37 -11.95 3.49
C ARG A 23 -9.81 -10.65 4.07
N PHE A 24 -10.68 -9.69 4.33
CA PHE A 24 -10.31 -8.43 4.98
C PHE A 24 -10.81 -8.38 6.42
N GLU A 25 -9.98 -7.79 7.29
CA GLU A 25 -10.32 -7.37 8.65
C GLU A 25 -10.06 -5.86 8.77
N GLY A 26 -11.10 -5.07 9.03
CA GLY A 26 -11.02 -3.63 9.14
C GLY A 26 -11.08 -2.88 7.80
N VAL A 27 -11.59 -3.46 6.71
CA VAL A 27 -11.70 -2.76 5.42
C VAL A 27 -12.61 -1.53 5.50
N GLU A 28 -13.55 -1.51 6.43
CA GLU A 28 -14.40 -0.37 6.76
C GLU A 28 -13.59 0.88 7.16
N ASN A 29 -12.43 0.73 7.76
CA ASN A 29 -11.52 1.83 8.09
C ASN A 29 -11.09 2.63 6.85
N ILE A 30 -10.97 1.96 5.70
CA ILE A 30 -10.69 2.63 4.42
C ILE A 30 -11.98 3.15 3.80
N THR A 31 -13.00 2.30 3.65
CA THR A 31 -14.22 2.66 2.90
C THR A 31 -14.99 3.79 3.56
N GLU A 32 -15.10 3.79 4.89
CA GLU A 32 -15.73 4.88 5.63
C GLU A 32 -14.92 6.18 5.61
N THR A 33 -13.59 6.10 5.69
CA THR A 33 -12.73 7.28 5.60
C THR A 33 -12.88 7.96 4.24
N VAL A 34 -12.89 7.17 3.17
CA VAL A 34 -13.11 7.66 1.80
C VAL A 34 -14.55 8.20 1.64
N ALA A 35 -15.56 7.52 2.19
CA ALA A 35 -16.95 7.97 2.13
C ALA A 35 -17.18 9.31 2.84
N ARG A 36 -16.39 9.63 3.88
CA ARG A 36 -16.39 10.94 4.52
C ARG A 36 -15.67 12.03 3.73
N GLY A 37 -15.10 11.70 2.55
CA GLY A 37 -14.32 12.63 1.73
C GLY A 37 -12.92 12.95 2.29
N GLU A 38 -12.44 12.15 3.24
CA GLU A 38 -11.12 12.31 3.83
C GLU A 38 -10.04 11.66 2.96
N HIS A 39 -8.89 12.29 2.84
CA HIS A 39 -7.75 11.70 2.14
C HIS A 39 -7.08 10.65 3.00
N LEU A 40 -6.60 9.56 2.36
CA LEU A 40 -6.01 8.43 3.07
C LEU A 40 -4.75 7.92 2.36
N ILE A 41 -3.71 7.65 3.15
CA ILE A 41 -2.53 6.89 2.75
C ILE A 41 -2.62 5.53 3.42
N VAL A 42 -2.62 4.47 2.61
CA VAL A 42 -2.65 3.08 3.05
C VAL A 42 -1.23 2.52 2.93
N ILE A 43 -0.55 2.37 4.05
CA ILE A 43 0.82 1.84 4.10
C ILE A 43 0.78 0.32 3.99
N ALA A 44 1.37 -0.21 2.92
CA ALA A 44 1.43 -1.62 2.61
C ALA A 44 2.88 -2.05 2.34
N PRO A 45 3.52 -2.81 3.23
CA PRO A 45 4.87 -3.31 3.00
C PRO A 45 4.89 -4.41 1.92
N HIS A 46 6.09 -4.69 1.35
CA HIS A 46 6.29 -5.75 0.36
C HIS A 46 6.23 -7.16 0.98
N PHE A 47 5.16 -7.45 1.69
CA PHE A 47 4.88 -8.80 2.17
C PHE A 47 4.40 -9.69 1.01
N VAL A 48 4.47 -11.01 1.20
CA VAL A 48 4.14 -12.00 0.17
C VAL A 48 2.72 -11.83 -0.41
N GLY A 49 1.77 -11.33 0.39
CA GLY A 49 0.39 -11.06 0.00
C GLY A 49 0.12 -9.68 -0.60
N LEU A 50 1.15 -8.89 -0.96
CA LEU A 50 1.00 -7.51 -1.42
C LEU A 50 0.01 -7.37 -2.59
N ASP A 51 0.17 -8.17 -3.65
CA ASP A 51 -0.73 -8.13 -4.80
C ASP A 51 -2.14 -8.65 -4.46
N ALA A 52 -2.24 -9.65 -3.57
CA ALA A 52 -3.52 -10.13 -3.07
C ALA A 52 -4.28 -9.02 -2.33
N ALA A 53 -3.59 -8.29 -1.44
CA ALA A 53 -4.19 -7.15 -0.73
C ALA A 53 -4.60 -6.03 -1.69
N GLY A 54 -3.73 -5.62 -2.62
CA GLY A 54 -4.02 -4.53 -3.56
C GLY A 54 -5.18 -4.86 -4.51
N ILE A 55 -5.18 -6.06 -5.09
CA ILE A 55 -6.24 -6.52 -6.00
C ILE A 55 -7.56 -6.77 -5.24
N GLY A 56 -7.46 -7.41 -4.07
CA GLY A 56 -8.62 -7.63 -3.20
C GLY A 56 -9.24 -6.32 -2.72
N LEU A 57 -8.44 -5.30 -2.40
CA LEU A 57 -8.94 -3.99 -2.01
C LEU A 57 -9.75 -3.31 -3.11
N ASN A 58 -9.44 -3.57 -4.40
CA ASN A 58 -10.21 -3.11 -5.54
C ASN A 58 -11.63 -3.71 -5.62
N LEU A 59 -11.95 -4.73 -4.82
CA LEU A 59 -13.33 -5.21 -4.67
C LEU A 59 -14.20 -4.24 -3.85
N HIS A 60 -13.57 -3.38 -3.04
CA HIS A 60 -14.22 -2.51 -2.05
C HIS A 60 -14.11 -1.02 -2.40
N VAL A 61 -12.94 -0.60 -2.89
CA VAL A 61 -12.66 0.82 -3.13
C VAL A 61 -11.69 0.99 -4.30
N ARG A 62 -11.93 2.03 -5.10
CA ARG A 62 -10.95 2.46 -6.11
C ARG A 62 -9.84 3.26 -5.44
N GLY A 63 -8.58 2.87 -5.67
CA GLY A 63 -7.41 3.54 -5.12
C GLY A 63 -6.44 4.04 -6.19
N CYS A 64 -5.30 4.57 -5.74
CA CYS A 64 -4.16 4.86 -6.59
C CYS A 64 -2.87 4.31 -5.99
N SER A 65 -1.89 4.00 -6.83
CA SER A 65 -0.57 3.52 -6.40
C SER A 65 0.50 3.88 -7.41
N LEU A 66 1.76 3.90 -6.94
CA LEU A 66 2.93 3.94 -7.82
C LEU A 66 3.33 2.51 -8.18
N TYR A 67 3.65 2.26 -9.45
CA TYR A 67 4.21 0.98 -9.86
C TYR A 67 5.50 1.15 -10.66
N GLN A 68 6.39 0.16 -10.53
CA GLN A 68 7.58 0.08 -11.34
C GLN A 68 7.28 -0.73 -12.60
N LYS A 69 7.48 -0.10 -13.76
CA LYS A 69 7.34 -0.78 -15.05
C LYS A 69 8.34 -1.95 -15.14
N GLN A 70 7.86 -3.10 -15.57
CA GLN A 70 8.68 -4.30 -15.70
C GLN A 70 9.50 -4.29 -16.99
N ALA A 71 10.69 -4.90 -16.97
CA ALA A 71 11.56 -4.97 -18.14
C ALA A 71 10.98 -5.85 -19.26
N ASN A 72 10.28 -6.92 -18.91
CA ASN A 72 9.58 -7.76 -19.87
C ASN A 72 8.19 -7.17 -20.16
N PRO A 73 7.91 -6.74 -21.41
CA PRO A 73 6.65 -6.06 -21.74
C PRO A 73 5.42 -6.97 -21.62
N VAL A 74 5.55 -8.26 -21.87
CA VAL A 74 4.44 -9.23 -21.72
C VAL A 74 4.06 -9.38 -20.26
N TRP A 75 5.08 -9.46 -19.37
CA TRP A 75 4.85 -9.53 -17.94
C TRP A 75 4.30 -8.23 -17.38
N ASP A 76 4.79 -7.07 -17.86
CA ASP A 76 4.30 -5.76 -17.47
C ASP A 76 2.82 -5.59 -17.79
N GLU A 77 2.42 -5.96 -19.00
CA GLU A 77 1.03 -5.91 -19.47
C GLU A 77 0.13 -6.82 -18.63
N ALA A 78 0.55 -8.07 -18.40
CA ALA A 78 -0.22 -9.03 -17.59
C ALA A 78 -0.38 -8.56 -16.14
N ALA A 79 0.69 -8.08 -15.52
CA ALA A 79 0.66 -7.57 -14.14
C ALA A 79 -0.23 -6.31 -14.02
N LEU A 80 -0.12 -5.40 -15.00
CA LEU A 80 -0.92 -4.19 -15.04
C LEU A 80 -2.40 -4.54 -15.24
N ALA A 81 -2.73 -5.40 -16.20
CA ALA A 81 -4.09 -5.87 -16.44
C ALA A 81 -4.67 -6.54 -15.19
N GLY A 82 -3.90 -7.39 -14.51
CA GLY A 82 -4.31 -8.04 -13.27
C GLY A 82 -4.62 -7.04 -12.15
N ARG A 83 -3.80 -6.02 -11.99
CA ARG A 83 -3.96 -4.97 -10.96
C ARG A 83 -5.08 -3.97 -11.26
N MET A 84 -5.40 -3.77 -12.55
CA MET A 84 -6.46 -2.84 -13.00
C MET A 84 -7.88 -3.43 -12.87
N ARG A 85 -8.00 -4.67 -12.44
CA ARG A 85 -9.29 -5.36 -12.32
C ARG A 85 -10.19 -4.73 -11.25
N PHE A 86 -11.47 -4.95 -11.42
CA PHE A 86 -12.60 -4.62 -10.53
C PHE A 86 -12.91 -3.12 -10.40
N ALA A 87 -12.02 -2.30 -9.85
CA ALA A 87 -12.29 -0.88 -9.61
C ALA A 87 -11.49 0.07 -10.51
N GLU A 88 -10.69 -0.45 -11.44
CA GLU A 88 -9.83 0.35 -12.32
C GLU A 88 -9.01 1.40 -11.54
N PRO A 89 -8.12 0.97 -10.63
CA PRO A 89 -7.30 1.88 -9.83
C PRO A 89 -6.41 2.77 -10.72
N GLU A 90 -6.06 3.96 -10.25
CA GLU A 90 -5.14 4.84 -10.94
C GLU A 90 -3.69 4.40 -10.65
N LEU A 91 -3.11 3.55 -11.52
CA LEU A 91 -1.73 3.09 -11.41
C LEU A 91 -0.80 4.05 -12.12
N ILE A 92 0.08 4.71 -11.37
CA ILE A 92 1.01 5.74 -11.84
C ILE A 92 2.38 5.09 -12.03
N ALA A 93 2.85 5.03 -13.30
CA ALA A 93 4.18 4.52 -13.60
C ALA A 93 5.26 5.43 -13.01
N LYS A 94 6.24 4.85 -12.31
CA LYS A 94 7.38 5.61 -11.79
C LYS A 94 8.20 6.18 -12.95
N SER A 95 8.29 7.50 -13.04
CA SER A 95 9.01 8.25 -14.06
C SER A 95 9.93 9.34 -13.49
N GLY A 96 9.87 9.59 -12.17
CA GLY A 96 10.71 10.54 -11.44
C GLY A 96 9.91 11.65 -10.73
N HIS A 97 10.37 12.91 -10.87
CA HIS A 97 9.83 14.03 -10.07
C HIS A 97 8.35 14.37 -10.29
N GLN A 98 7.75 13.91 -11.39
CA GLN A 98 6.33 14.17 -11.71
C GLN A 98 5.38 13.22 -10.96
N ASP A 99 5.88 12.09 -10.44
CA ASP A 99 5.07 11.02 -9.88
C ASP A 99 4.33 11.48 -8.63
N LEU A 100 5.00 12.21 -7.74
CA LEU A 100 4.38 12.74 -6.53
C LEU A 100 3.23 13.72 -6.82
N LYS A 101 3.37 14.56 -7.87
CA LYS A 101 2.30 15.47 -8.29
C LYS A 101 1.09 14.69 -8.83
N ALA A 102 1.34 13.58 -9.53
CA ALA A 102 0.26 12.71 -10.02
C ALA A 102 -0.46 12.02 -8.86
N VAL A 103 0.28 11.50 -7.86
CA VAL A 103 -0.29 10.93 -6.62
C VAL A 103 -1.16 11.95 -5.90
N ILE A 104 -0.65 13.17 -5.63
CA ILE A 104 -1.42 14.22 -4.95
C ILE A 104 -2.70 14.56 -5.74
N ARG A 105 -2.63 14.58 -7.07
CA ARG A 105 -3.80 14.82 -7.92
C ARG A 105 -4.83 13.70 -7.80
N ALA A 106 -4.39 12.44 -7.77
CA ALA A 106 -5.26 11.28 -7.56
C ALA A 106 -5.92 11.32 -6.17
N MET A 107 -5.14 11.61 -5.13
CA MET A 107 -5.67 11.75 -3.77
C MET A 107 -6.71 12.87 -3.65
N ARG A 108 -6.50 14.01 -4.33
CA ARG A 108 -7.47 15.12 -4.38
C ARG A 108 -8.78 14.76 -5.09
N LYS A 109 -8.78 13.71 -5.91
CA LYS A 109 -10.01 13.13 -6.49
C LYS A 109 -10.72 12.15 -5.53
N GLY A 110 -10.21 12.00 -4.30
CA GLY A 110 -10.76 11.08 -3.28
C GLY A 110 -10.19 9.66 -3.34
N LEU A 111 -9.13 9.40 -4.13
CA LEU A 111 -8.55 8.06 -4.20
C LEU A 111 -7.58 7.84 -3.03
N PRO A 112 -7.75 6.79 -2.20
CA PRO A 112 -6.75 6.41 -1.22
C PRO A 112 -5.45 5.97 -1.92
N PHE A 113 -4.32 6.39 -1.36
CA PHE A 113 -3.00 6.08 -1.92
C PHE A 113 -2.40 4.85 -1.25
N TYR A 114 -2.31 3.76 -2.01
CA TYR A 114 -1.65 2.52 -1.60
C TYR A 114 -0.13 2.69 -1.73
N TYR A 115 0.55 2.86 -0.59
CA TYR A 115 1.94 3.27 -0.50
C TYR A 115 2.83 2.19 0.11
N LEU A 116 3.94 1.91 -0.55
CA LEU A 116 4.92 0.91 -0.17
C LEU A 116 6.20 1.63 0.31
N PRO A 117 6.42 1.75 1.64
CA PRO A 117 7.50 2.57 2.21
C PRO A 117 8.86 1.86 2.30
N ASP A 118 8.91 0.55 2.14
CA ASP A 118 9.98 -0.36 2.56
C ASP A 118 11.01 -0.70 1.48
N MET A 119 11.04 0.08 0.39
CA MET A 119 12.09 -0.02 -0.63
C MET A 119 13.28 0.87 -0.27
N ASP A 120 14.49 0.32 -0.37
CA ASP A 120 15.73 1.10 -0.26
C ASP A 120 15.95 1.95 -1.52
N HIS A 121 15.91 3.26 -1.35
CA HIS A 121 16.18 4.24 -2.41
C HIS A 121 17.54 4.92 -2.23
N GLY A 122 18.41 4.35 -1.40
CA GLY A 122 19.73 4.86 -1.10
C GLY A 122 19.75 6.09 -0.17
N ARG A 123 20.93 6.54 0.17
CA ARG A 123 21.17 7.58 1.21
C ARG A 123 20.62 8.97 0.86
N LYS A 124 20.57 9.34 -0.41
CA LYS A 124 20.36 10.73 -0.84
C LYS A 124 19.03 11.34 -0.39
N ASN A 125 17.96 10.51 -0.31
CA ASN A 125 16.62 10.97 0.01
C ASN A 125 16.04 10.31 1.27
N SER A 126 16.86 9.53 1.98
CA SER A 126 16.46 8.77 3.15
C SER A 126 16.98 9.40 4.43
N ILE A 127 16.28 9.15 5.51
CA ILE A 127 16.77 9.28 6.88
C ILE A 127 17.02 7.89 7.45
N PHE A 128 17.87 7.78 8.46
CA PHE A 128 18.12 6.51 9.12
C PHE A 128 17.28 6.42 10.38
N VAL A 129 16.35 5.49 10.40
CA VAL A 129 15.54 5.15 11.57
C VAL A 129 15.77 3.68 11.94
N PRO A 130 15.65 3.31 13.23
CA PRO A 130 15.77 1.92 13.63
C PRO A 130 14.72 1.04 12.96
N PHE A 131 15.16 -0.16 12.54
CA PHE A 131 14.30 -1.27 12.17
C PHE A 131 14.91 -2.54 12.78
N PHE A 132 14.22 -3.13 13.74
CA PHE A 132 14.76 -4.19 14.65
C PHE A 132 16.11 -3.80 15.26
N GLY A 133 16.23 -2.55 15.72
CA GLY A 133 17.43 -2.01 16.33
C GLY A 133 18.56 -1.69 15.37
N VAL A 134 18.42 -1.94 14.06
CA VAL A 134 19.42 -1.64 13.03
C VAL A 134 19.01 -0.38 12.25
N PRO A 135 19.91 0.63 12.08
CA PRO A 135 19.58 1.80 11.28
C PRO A 135 19.25 1.44 9.81
N ALA A 136 18.01 1.65 9.40
CA ALA A 136 17.53 1.41 8.05
C ALA A 136 17.30 2.71 7.28
N ALA A 137 17.77 2.77 6.03
CA ALA A 137 17.55 3.90 5.15
C ALA A 137 16.06 3.98 4.72
N THR A 138 15.32 4.92 5.26
CA THR A 138 13.87 5.04 5.07
C THR A 138 13.50 6.38 4.48
N ILE A 139 12.65 6.38 3.44
CA ILE A 139 12.16 7.63 2.83
C ILE A 139 11.03 8.21 3.69
N PRO A 140 11.15 9.47 4.16
CA PRO A 140 10.14 10.11 4.98
C PRO A 140 8.97 10.66 4.13
N MET A 141 8.48 9.87 3.17
CA MET A 141 7.47 10.33 2.22
C MET A 141 6.07 10.35 2.82
N ALA A 142 5.69 9.36 3.62
CA ALA A 142 4.33 9.24 4.15
C ALA A 142 3.96 10.45 5.01
N GLY A 143 4.80 10.86 5.97
CA GLY A 143 4.57 12.03 6.80
C GLY A 143 4.52 13.34 6.00
N ARG A 144 5.44 13.50 5.04
CA ARG A 144 5.44 14.68 4.15
C ARG A 144 4.19 14.76 3.29
N LEU A 145 3.77 13.62 2.71
CA LEU A 145 2.58 13.55 1.88
C LEU A 145 1.31 13.78 2.71
N ALA A 146 1.20 13.16 3.89
CA ALA A 146 0.11 13.38 4.82
C ALA A 146 -0.02 14.86 5.22
N LYS A 147 1.10 15.54 5.49
CA LYS A 147 1.11 16.98 5.80
C LYS A 147 0.60 17.85 4.65
N VAL A 148 1.01 17.55 3.41
CA VAL A 148 0.64 18.33 2.22
C VAL A 148 -0.82 18.09 1.81
N THR A 149 -1.32 16.88 2.00
CA THR A 149 -2.67 16.48 1.56
C THR A 149 -3.72 16.53 2.65
N GLY A 150 -3.31 16.65 3.93
CA GLY A 150 -4.19 16.46 5.08
C GLY A 150 -4.66 15.00 5.24
N ALA A 151 -3.96 14.06 4.63
CA ALA A 151 -4.37 12.65 4.63
C ALA A 151 -4.17 12.00 6.00
N LYS A 152 -5.12 11.17 6.38
CA LYS A 152 -4.95 10.15 7.43
C LYS A 152 -4.05 9.02 6.93
N VAL A 153 -3.52 8.23 7.84
CA VAL A 153 -2.64 7.10 7.53
C VAL A 153 -3.15 5.86 8.25
N CYS A 154 -3.21 4.73 7.56
CA CYS A 154 -3.48 3.41 8.13
C CYS A 154 -2.51 2.37 7.57
N LEU A 155 -2.40 1.22 8.25
CA LEU A 155 -1.64 0.07 7.78
C LEU A 155 -2.54 -0.89 7.01
N CYS A 156 -1.96 -1.57 6.03
CA CYS A 156 -2.55 -2.67 5.29
C CYS A 156 -1.55 -3.83 5.26
N ILE A 157 -1.74 -4.81 6.11
CA ILE A 157 -0.82 -5.94 6.30
C ILE A 157 -1.46 -7.20 5.73
N ALA A 158 -0.79 -7.82 4.76
CA ALA A 158 -1.25 -9.06 4.14
C ALA A 158 -0.53 -10.26 4.73
N GLU A 159 -1.26 -11.09 5.44
CA GLU A 159 -0.81 -12.37 5.97
C GLU A 159 -1.18 -13.51 5.00
N MET A 160 -0.21 -14.34 4.63
CA MET A 160 -0.49 -15.56 3.87
C MET A 160 -0.96 -16.66 4.80
N THR A 161 -2.19 -17.13 4.64
CA THR A 161 -2.77 -18.25 5.40
C THR A 161 -2.63 -19.57 4.64
N ARG A 162 -3.11 -20.66 5.22
CA ARG A 162 -3.08 -21.98 4.57
C ARG A 162 -3.89 -22.02 3.26
N THR A 163 -4.97 -21.25 3.15
CA THR A 163 -5.94 -21.34 2.04
C THR A 163 -6.08 -20.04 1.22
N GLY A 164 -5.40 -18.97 1.59
CA GLY A 164 -5.53 -17.67 0.93
C GLY A 164 -4.74 -16.60 1.67
N TYR A 165 -5.35 -15.45 1.85
CA TYR A 165 -4.76 -14.30 2.52
C TYR A 165 -5.75 -13.67 3.48
N THR A 166 -5.26 -13.23 4.65
CA THR A 166 -5.99 -12.30 5.52
C THR A 166 -5.30 -10.95 5.45
N VAL A 167 -6.05 -9.91 5.16
CA VAL A 167 -5.56 -8.54 5.04
C VAL A 167 -6.10 -7.74 6.22
N HIS A 168 -5.19 -7.29 7.08
CA HIS A 168 -5.50 -6.51 8.26
C HIS A 168 -5.36 -5.03 7.95
N ILE A 169 -6.44 -4.27 8.13
CA ILE A 169 -6.45 -2.80 7.96
C ILE A 169 -6.58 -2.17 9.35
N SER A 170 -5.56 -1.42 9.76
CA SER A 170 -5.64 -0.69 11.01
C SER A 170 -6.61 0.49 10.95
N GLU A 171 -7.07 0.94 12.11
CA GLU A 171 -7.70 2.26 12.20
C GLU A 171 -6.75 3.36 11.69
N PRO A 172 -7.27 4.45 11.10
CA PRO A 172 -6.48 5.60 10.76
C PRO A 172 -5.79 6.20 11.99
N TRP A 173 -4.50 6.41 11.88
CA TRP A 173 -3.70 6.89 13.01
C TRP A 173 -4.14 8.27 13.49
N GLN A 174 -4.27 8.39 14.79
CA GLN A 174 -4.46 9.68 15.44
C GLN A 174 -3.09 10.39 15.60
N ASN A 175 -3.10 11.73 15.57
CA ASN A 175 -1.90 12.56 15.75
C ASN A 175 -0.76 12.19 14.79
N TYR A 176 -1.09 12.00 13.49
CA TYR A 176 -0.14 11.79 12.42
C TYR A 176 -0.52 12.60 11.19
N PRO A 177 0.41 13.34 10.56
CA PRO A 177 1.81 13.50 10.97
C PRO A 177 1.96 14.45 12.16
N THR A 178 2.99 14.25 12.98
CA THR A 178 3.32 15.15 14.10
C THR A 178 4.01 16.42 13.63
N GLY A 179 4.63 16.37 12.47
CA GLY A 179 5.52 17.39 11.91
C GLY A 179 7.00 17.17 12.20
N ASP A 180 7.33 16.24 13.11
CA ASP A 180 8.68 15.72 13.28
C ASP A 180 8.92 14.59 12.30
N VAL A 181 9.78 14.86 11.29
CA VAL A 181 10.04 13.94 10.18
C VAL A 181 10.64 12.62 10.65
N GLU A 182 11.51 12.66 11.65
CA GLU A 182 12.15 11.46 12.20
C GLU A 182 11.14 10.63 12.99
N ALA A 183 10.39 11.25 13.91
CA ALA A 183 9.37 10.59 14.70
C ALA A 183 8.27 9.97 13.84
N ASP A 184 7.80 10.71 12.83
CA ASP A 184 6.77 10.23 11.88
C ASP A 184 7.27 9.02 11.08
N THR A 185 8.54 9.03 10.65
CA THR A 185 9.13 7.92 9.88
C THR A 185 9.39 6.72 10.78
N ARG A 186 9.91 6.94 11.99
CA ARG A 186 10.15 5.90 13.00
C ARG A 186 8.85 5.17 13.37
N ARG A 187 7.74 5.90 13.53
CA ARG A 187 6.44 5.28 13.81
C ARG A 187 6.04 4.24 12.77
N ILE A 188 6.36 4.47 11.48
CA ILE A 188 6.07 3.48 10.44
C ILE A 188 6.87 2.20 10.67
N THR A 189 8.19 2.30 10.91
CA THR A 189 9.04 1.13 11.14
C THR A 189 8.62 0.38 12.39
N GLU A 190 8.36 1.06 13.50
CA GLU A 190 7.90 0.46 14.76
C GLU A 190 6.55 -0.29 14.61
N GLU A 191 5.60 0.27 13.86
CA GLU A 191 4.33 -0.42 13.60
C GLU A 191 4.52 -1.65 12.70
N LEU A 192 5.41 -1.58 11.71
CA LEU A 192 5.75 -2.74 10.87
C LEU A 192 6.45 -3.84 11.69
N GLU A 193 7.38 -3.49 12.59
CA GLU A 193 8.04 -4.42 13.50
C GLU A 193 7.01 -5.19 14.34
N LYS A 194 6.07 -4.48 14.97
CA LYS A 194 5.00 -5.10 15.78
C LYS A 194 4.18 -6.12 15.00
N TRP A 195 3.93 -5.84 13.72
CA TRP A 195 3.21 -6.78 12.86
C TRP A 195 4.07 -7.98 12.48
N ILE A 196 5.35 -7.78 12.15
CA ILE A 196 6.29 -8.85 11.81
C ILE A 196 6.48 -9.80 13.00
N GLU A 197 6.53 -9.28 14.23
CA GLU A 197 6.64 -10.10 15.45
C GLU A 197 5.40 -10.92 15.78
N ARG A 198 4.24 -10.59 15.20
CA ARG A 198 2.97 -11.30 15.40
C ARG A 198 2.71 -12.41 14.39
N LEU A 199 3.30 -12.29 13.19
CA LEU A 199 3.14 -13.22 12.06
C LEU A 199 4.08 -14.42 12.17
#